data_023d536ebabb901529c317f0c9d16496
#
_entry.id   023d536ebabb901529c317f0c9d16496
#
_cell.length_a   1.000
_cell.length_b   1.000
_cell.length_c   1.000
_cell.angle_alpha   90.00
_cell.angle_beta   90.00
_cell.angle_gamma   90.00
#
_symmetry.space_group_name_H-M   'P 1'
#
loop_
_entity.id
_entity.type
_entity.pdbx_description
1 polymer ?
#
loop_
_entity_poly.entity_id
_entity_poly.type
_entity_poly.pdbx_seq_one_letter_code
_entity_poly.pdbx_strand_id
1 'polypeptide(L)'
;MRRASNPGFEAKHGRKIANRHEARRALLEDPAFQTWSALLRLTMKQRQQAGRWTAIRQREQLNARAHALAAVIERPGGVQERIGCDTLVLACGGFAANHAMLARHIPEMAEARNNGHERSQGIAVRIGEQLGAAFGDMGSYQGYGMLTDPHGITVPPPVIVEGGVLVNCAGERFTNEAEDIAGMVLPVMAQDGGQVWVVFDEAIAARTGYIPEMQALQELNAAKRGDSVAGQAAAIGLPQAALAATLAEAHAARSEGRADRLGRMWGEEHPPQGRLGAFRVVGAIYHTQGGLRIDASARVLRPDGTPLPNLFAGGGAARSVSGPSSWGYLPAMGLCTAVTLGRLAGEAAAHLSLHPTVG
;
A
#
# COMPACT_ATOMS: atom_id res chain seq x y z
N MET A 1 -3.26 -10.65 -28.76
CA MET A 1 -2.86 -9.43 -28.03
C MET A 1 -1.59 -8.85 -28.65
N ARG A 2 -1.58 -7.59 -29.06
CA ARG A 2 -0.40 -6.94 -29.64
C ARG A 2 0.63 -6.73 -28.52
N ARG A 3 1.85 -7.23 -28.74
CA ARG A 3 2.99 -7.01 -27.84
C ARG A 3 3.25 -5.49 -27.76
N ALA A 4 3.02 -4.91 -26.60
CA ALA A 4 3.42 -3.52 -26.34
C ALA A 4 4.94 -3.50 -26.13
N SER A 5 5.69 -3.12 -27.15
CA SER A 5 7.09 -2.72 -27.00
C SER A 5 7.14 -1.41 -26.21
N ASN A 6 8.02 -1.29 -25.25
CA ASN A 6 8.30 -0.02 -24.60
C ASN A 6 9.50 0.64 -25.29
N PRO A 7 9.27 1.59 -26.22
CA PRO A 7 10.34 2.19 -27.03
C PRO A 7 11.42 2.92 -26.20
N GLY A 8 11.05 3.45 -25.04
CA GLY A 8 11.97 4.15 -24.15
C GLY A 8 12.99 3.22 -23.49
N PHE A 9 12.59 1.98 -23.20
CA PHE A 9 13.49 0.97 -22.62
C PHE A 9 14.44 0.38 -23.71
N GLU A 10 13.92 0.12 -24.90
CA GLU A 10 14.73 -0.35 -26.03
C GLU A 10 15.81 0.66 -26.42
N ALA A 11 15.48 1.96 -26.42
CA ALA A 11 16.44 3.04 -26.69
C ALA A 11 17.57 3.14 -25.66
N LYS A 12 17.26 2.84 -24.39
CA LYS A 12 18.24 2.93 -23.29
C LYS A 12 19.14 1.71 -23.16
N HIS A 13 18.65 0.52 -23.49
CA HIS A 13 19.34 -0.75 -23.23
C HIS A 13 19.65 -1.60 -24.46
N GLY A 14 19.25 -1.19 -25.65
CA GLY A 14 19.58 -1.84 -26.94
C GLY A 14 19.04 -3.28 -27.09
N ARG A 15 18.10 -3.71 -26.24
CA ARG A 15 17.50 -5.05 -26.21
C ARG A 15 15.99 -4.99 -26.33
N LYS A 16 15.41 -5.89 -27.15
CA LYS A 16 13.98 -6.14 -27.10
C LYS A 16 13.65 -7.04 -25.91
N ILE A 17 12.71 -6.59 -25.08
CA ILE A 17 12.20 -7.38 -23.97
C ILE A 17 11.12 -8.32 -24.48
N ALA A 18 11.38 -9.62 -24.42
CA ALA A 18 10.49 -10.64 -24.96
C ALA A 18 9.31 -10.97 -24.01
N ASN A 19 9.48 -10.80 -22.69
CA ASN A 19 8.46 -11.11 -21.69
C ASN A 19 8.66 -10.33 -20.39
N ARG A 20 7.68 -10.41 -19.46
CA ARG A 20 7.70 -9.76 -18.14
C ARG A 20 8.90 -10.15 -17.26
N HIS A 21 9.35 -11.41 -17.33
CA HIS A 21 10.49 -11.90 -16.53
C HIS A 21 11.80 -11.26 -16.98
N GLU A 22 11.97 -11.10 -18.27
CA GLU A 22 13.16 -10.43 -18.84
C GLU A 22 13.18 -8.93 -18.53
N ALA A 23 12.02 -8.26 -18.63
CA ALA A 23 11.86 -6.86 -18.22
C ALA A 23 12.23 -6.65 -16.75
N ARG A 24 11.81 -7.56 -15.90
CA ARG A 24 12.07 -7.51 -14.47
C ARG A 24 13.53 -7.80 -14.15
N ARG A 25 14.16 -8.79 -14.79
CA ARG A 25 15.58 -9.08 -14.62
C ARG A 25 16.42 -7.87 -15.03
N ALA A 26 16.13 -7.28 -16.16
CA ALA A 26 16.80 -6.07 -16.64
C ALA A 26 16.64 -4.88 -15.70
N LEU A 27 15.46 -4.73 -15.06
CA LEU A 27 15.23 -3.70 -14.04
C LEU A 27 16.06 -3.94 -12.77
N LEU A 28 16.12 -5.19 -12.30
CA LEU A 28 16.91 -5.56 -11.12
C LEU A 28 18.43 -5.43 -11.35
N GLU A 29 18.88 -5.56 -12.59
CA GLU A 29 20.28 -5.39 -13.03
C GLU A 29 20.64 -3.93 -13.33
N ASP A 30 19.66 -3.01 -13.42
CA ASP A 30 19.89 -1.58 -13.69
C ASP A 30 20.60 -0.92 -12.50
N PRO A 31 21.81 -0.34 -12.70
CA PRO A 31 22.57 0.29 -11.62
C PRO A 31 21.82 1.44 -10.94
N ALA A 32 20.97 2.18 -11.67
CA ALA A 32 20.16 3.24 -11.11
C ALA A 32 19.08 2.69 -10.16
N PHE A 33 18.45 1.56 -10.51
CA PHE A 33 17.50 0.87 -9.66
C PHE A 33 18.17 0.27 -8.41
N GLN A 34 19.37 -0.31 -8.57
CA GLN A 34 20.12 -0.84 -7.43
C GLN A 34 20.56 0.27 -6.48
N THR A 35 21.02 1.41 -7.00
CA THR A 35 21.37 2.59 -6.20
C THR A 35 20.15 3.14 -5.47
N TRP A 36 19.01 3.26 -6.15
CA TRP A 36 17.75 3.68 -5.56
C TRP A 36 17.27 2.72 -4.47
N SER A 37 17.33 1.41 -4.72
CA SER A 37 17.01 0.36 -3.74
C SER A 37 17.93 0.37 -2.51
N ALA A 38 19.23 0.65 -2.70
CA ALA A 38 20.19 0.80 -1.61
C ALA A 38 19.92 2.05 -0.77
N LEU A 39 19.63 3.20 -1.41
CA LEU A 39 19.23 4.44 -0.74
C LEU A 39 17.95 4.27 0.07
N LEU A 40 16.95 3.55 -0.47
CA LEU A 40 15.70 3.24 0.25
C LEU A 40 15.97 2.40 1.51
N ARG A 41 16.82 1.37 1.41
CA ARG A 41 17.24 0.54 2.55
C ARG A 41 18.02 1.33 3.60
N LEU A 42 18.89 2.25 3.18
CA LEU A 42 19.64 3.14 4.10
C LEU A 42 18.69 4.07 4.85
N THR A 43 17.72 4.66 4.15
CA THR A 43 16.72 5.55 4.72
C THR A 43 15.82 4.81 5.73
N MET A 44 15.43 3.57 5.44
CA MET A 44 14.68 2.73 6.37
C MET A 44 15.51 2.34 7.60
N LYS A 45 16.80 1.99 7.41
CA LYS A 45 17.73 1.67 8.52
C LYS A 45 18.00 2.88 9.42
N GLN A 46 18.18 4.06 8.86
CA GLN A 46 18.34 5.30 9.62
C GLN A 46 17.07 5.68 10.40
N ARG A 47 15.87 5.40 9.86
CA ARG A 47 14.59 5.58 10.59
C ARG A 47 14.44 4.64 11.77
N GLN A 48 14.97 3.43 11.71
CA GLN A 48 14.99 2.50 12.85
C GLN A 48 15.99 2.92 13.95
N GLN A 49 17.06 3.62 13.59
CA GLN A 49 18.10 4.10 14.52
C GLN A 49 17.81 5.50 15.09
N ALA A 50 17.05 6.35 14.37
CA ALA A 50 16.60 7.64 14.89
C ALA A 50 15.50 7.40 15.94
N GLY A 51 15.92 7.45 17.20
CA GLY A 51 15.10 7.18 18.38
C GLY A 51 13.71 7.83 18.34
N ARG A 52 12.80 7.16 18.99
CA ARG A 52 11.38 7.43 19.24
C ARG A 52 11.04 8.93 19.25
N TRP A 53 10.53 9.44 18.15
CA TRP A 53 9.83 10.71 18.12
C TRP A 53 8.42 10.48 18.70
N THR A 54 8.16 11.02 19.86
CA THR A 54 6.85 10.99 20.50
C THR A 54 5.91 12.02 19.86
N ALA A 55 4.62 11.74 19.95
CA ALA A 55 3.52 12.47 19.32
C ALA A 55 3.71 13.99 19.28
N ILE A 56 3.58 14.55 18.09
CA ILE A 56 3.47 15.97 17.87
C ILE A 56 2.07 16.39 18.33
N ARG A 57 1.95 17.10 19.46
CA ARG A 57 0.78 17.91 19.74
C ARG A 57 1.08 19.31 19.21
N GLN A 58 0.46 19.65 18.09
CA GLN A 58 0.63 20.97 17.50
C GLN A 58 -0.48 21.88 17.95
N ARG A 59 -0.12 22.97 18.63
CA ARG A 59 -0.88 24.21 18.61
C ARG A 59 -0.13 25.16 17.70
N GLU A 60 -0.68 25.37 16.51
CA GLU A 60 -0.13 26.36 15.61
C GLU A 60 -0.64 27.75 15.98
N GLN A 61 0.27 28.71 16.05
CA GLN A 61 -0.10 30.11 16.09
C GLN A 61 0.02 30.66 14.67
N LEU A 62 -1.11 31.07 14.12
CA LEU A 62 -1.15 31.84 12.89
C LEU A 62 -1.10 33.32 13.24
N ASN A 63 -0.36 34.10 12.44
CA ASN A 63 -0.49 35.55 12.45
C ASN A 63 -1.73 35.99 11.65
N ALA A 64 -2.02 37.29 11.61
CA ALA A 64 -3.13 37.87 10.87
C ALA A 64 -3.11 37.58 9.36
N ARG A 65 -2.00 37.10 8.81
CA ARG A 65 -1.80 36.71 7.41
C ARG A 65 -1.85 35.19 7.20
N ALA A 66 -2.24 34.42 8.24
CA ALA A 66 -2.30 32.97 8.23
C ALA A 66 -0.97 32.26 7.90
N HIS A 67 0.16 32.83 8.35
CA HIS A 67 1.47 32.18 8.30
C HIS A 67 1.65 31.21 9.47
N ALA A 68 2.18 30.04 9.24
CA ALA A 68 2.71 29.18 10.30
C ALA A 68 3.98 29.82 10.86
N LEU A 69 3.97 30.17 12.18
CA LEU A 69 5.10 30.84 12.84
C LEU A 69 6.01 29.84 13.56
N ALA A 70 5.45 28.72 13.99
CA ALA A 70 6.17 27.71 14.74
C ALA A 70 5.42 26.40 14.75
N ALA A 71 6.16 25.31 14.92
CA ALA A 71 5.65 24.02 15.32
C ALA A 71 5.86 23.82 16.82
N VAL A 72 4.82 23.36 17.54
CA VAL A 72 4.95 22.94 18.93
C VAL A 72 5.03 21.42 18.94
N ILE A 73 6.14 20.88 19.41
CA ILE A 73 6.37 19.45 19.53
C ILE A 73 6.37 19.02 20.98
N GLU A 74 5.92 17.80 21.25
CA GLU A 74 6.00 17.19 22.57
C GLU A 74 7.16 16.19 22.58
N ARG A 75 8.11 16.38 23.45
CA ARG A 75 9.25 15.51 23.70
C ARG A 75 8.87 14.35 24.64
N PRO A 76 9.66 13.26 24.71
CA PRO A 76 9.51 12.25 25.75
C PRO A 76 9.47 12.90 27.14
N GLY A 77 8.49 12.48 27.97
CA GLY A 77 8.28 13.09 29.30
C GLY A 77 7.29 14.26 29.31
N GLY A 78 6.61 14.55 28.19
CA GLY A 78 5.54 15.58 28.11
C GLY A 78 6.05 17.00 27.99
N VAL A 79 7.36 17.20 27.81
CA VAL A 79 7.96 18.53 27.64
C VAL A 79 7.57 19.11 26.28
N GLN A 80 6.93 20.26 26.26
CA GLN A 80 6.60 20.97 25.03
C GLN A 80 7.76 21.87 24.61
N GLU A 81 8.09 21.81 23.34
CA GLU A 81 9.09 22.66 22.71
C GLU A 81 8.47 23.39 21.51
N ARG A 82 8.71 24.69 21.45
CA ARG A 82 8.27 25.54 20.33
C ARG A 82 9.43 25.79 19.39
N ILE A 83 9.32 25.31 18.16
CA ILE A 83 10.33 25.47 17.11
C ILE A 83 9.79 26.51 16.12
N GLY A 84 10.42 27.71 16.09
CA GLY A 84 10.13 28.74 15.10
C GLY A 84 10.50 28.29 13.69
N CYS A 85 9.71 28.67 12.69
CA CYS A 85 9.98 28.32 11.29
C CYS A 85 9.44 29.41 10.34
N ASP A 86 10.17 29.64 9.24
CA ASP A 86 9.72 30.47 8.12
C ASP A 86 8.78 29.68 7.21
N THR A 87 8.98 28.36 7.12
CA THR A 87 8.17 27.43 6.34
C THR A 87 7.93 26.15 7.13
N LEU A 88 6.77 25.52 6.95
CA LEU A 88 6.42 24.25 7.57
C LEU A 88 6.01 23.22 6.51
N VAL A 89 6.67 22.08 6.49
CA VAL A 89 6.33 20.96 5.60
C VAL A 89 5.71 19.83 6.43
N LEU A 90 4.45 19.51 6.16
CA LEU A 90 3.75 18.39 6.75
C LEU A 90 4.07 17.10 5.98
N ALA A 91 4.89 16.24 6.58
CA ALA A 91 5.31 14.93 6.03
C ALA A 91 5.08 13.80 7.03
N CYS A 92 4.02 13.93 7.86
CA CYS A 92 3.73 13.07 9.01
C CYS A 92 2.78 11.90 8.69
N GLY A 93 2.60 11.56 7.40
CA GLY A 93 1.73 10.47 6.96
C GLY A 93 0.25 10.83 7.00
N GLY A 94 -0.59 9.83 6.71
CA GLY A 94 -2.06 9.93 6.73
C GLY A 94 -2.67 9.51 8.07
N PHE A 95 -3.84 8.83 8.00
CA PHE A 95 -4.62 8.48 9.19
C PHE A 95 -5.00 6.99 9.31
N ALA A 96 -4.30 6.09 8.60
CA ALA A 96 -4.63 4.66 8.56
C ALA A 96 -4.59 3.94 9.93
N ALA A 97 -3.86 4.47 10.91
CA ALA A 97 -3.81 3.93 12.27
C ALA A 97 -4.79 4.63 13.25
N ASN A 98 -5.66 5.50 12.75
CA ASN A 98 -6.65 6.21 13.57
C ASN A 98 -8.06 5.69 13.27
N HIS A 99 -8.53 4.74 14.08
CA HIS A 99 -9.84 4.10 13.90
C HIS A 99 -11.02 5.09 13.86
N ALA A 100 -10.99 6.16 14.66
CA ALA A 100 -12.04 7.17 14.66
C ALA A 100 -12.08 7.95 13.33
N MET A 101 -10.91 8.25 12.75
CA MET A 101 -10.84 8.88 11.43
C MET A 101 -11.19 7.89 10.31
N LEU A 102 -10.83 6.62 10.42
CA LEU A 102 -11.28 5.59 9.49
C LEU A 102 -12.80 5.47 9.52
N ALA A 103 -13.41 5.33 10.70
CA ALA A 103 -14.87 5.26 10.81
C ALA A 103 -15.59 6.48 10.22
N ARG A 104 -14.97 7.67 10.28
CA ARG A 104 -15.52 8.91 9.71
C ARG A 104 -15.38 9.01 8.19
N HIS A 105 -14.23 8.61 7.64
CA HIS A 105 -13.85 8.88 6.26
C HIS A 105 -13.83 7.64 5.37
N ILE A 106 -13.61 6.45 5.96
CA ILE A 106 -13.47 5.16 5.29
C ILE A 106 -14.16 4.09 6.14
N PRO A 107 -15.49 4.19 6.35
CA PRO A 107 -16.21 3.33 7.31
C PRO A 107 -16.07 1.84 7.00
N GLU A 108 -15.93 1.45 5.74
CA GLU A 108 -15.72 0.06 5.32
C GLU A 108 -14.38 -0.53 5.82
N MET A 109 -13.43 0.32 6.22
CA MET A 109 -12.13 -0.08 6.74
C MET A 109 -11.95 0.18 8.23
N ALA A 110 -13.01 0.58 8.94
CA ALA A 110 -12.92 0.93 10.36
C ALA A 110 -12.39 -0.21 11.24
N GLU A 111 -12.75 -1.47 10.89
CA GLU A 111 -12.35 -2.69 11.59
C GLU A 111 -11.14 -3.38 10.93
N ALA A 112 -10.58 -2.82 9.86
CA ALA A 112 -9.43 -3.41 9.18
C ALA A 112 -8.18 -3.36 10.06
N ARG A 113 -7.37 -4.42 9.99
CA ARG A 113 -6.08 -4.44 10.67
C ARG A 113 -5.13 -3.41 10.05
N ASN A 114 -4.55 -2.54 10.87
CA ASN A 114 -3.51 -1.64 10.39
C ASN A 114 -2.20 -2.41 10.15
N ASN A 115 -1.72 -2.44 8.92
CA ASN A 115 -0.40 -2.95 8.55
C ASN A 115 0.54 -1.85 8.03
N GLY A 116 0.15 -0.59 8.21
CA GLY A 116 0.98 0.58 7.97
C GLY A 116 1.72 1.04 9.22
N HIS A 117 2.14 2.28 9.20
CA HIS A 117 2.87 2.87 10.32
C HIS A 117 1.90 3.27 11.45
N GLU A 118 2.14 2.81 12.68
CA GLU A 118 1.29 3.06 13.87
C GLU A 118 1.07 4.55 14.18
N ARG A 119 2.00 5.42 13.75
CA ARG A 119 1.90 6.87 13.93
C ARG A 119 1.14 7.59 12.82
N SER A 120 0.55 6.88 11.87
CA SER A 120 -0.38 7.44 10.87
C SER A 120 -1.71 7.81 11.53
N GLN A 121 -1.66 8.78 12.44
CA GLN A 121 -2.76 9.19 13.34
C GLN A 121 -3.54 10.40 12.83
N GLY A 122 -3.31 10.83 11.58
CA GLY A 122 -4.04 11.95 10.98
C GLY A 122 -3.63 13.34 11.52
N ILE A 123 -2.38 13.49 11.94
CA ILE A 123 -1.88 14.78 12.45
C ILE A 123 -2.04 15.88 11.41
N ALA A 124 -1.65 15.62 10.14
CA ALA A 124 -1.78 16.60 9.06
C ALA A 124 -3.24 16.99 8.80
N VAL A 125 -4.18 16.06 8.93
CA VAL A 125 -5.62 16.34 8.78
C VAL A 125 -6.09 17.27 9.88
N ARG A 126 -5.78 16.98 11.16
CA ARG A 126 -6.16 17.84 12.29
C ARG A 126 -5.57 19.24 12.19
N ILE A 127 -4.31 19.37 11.78
CA ILE A 127 -3.68 20.67 11.54
C ILE A 127 -4.42 21.42 10.42
N GLY A 128 -4.68 20.72 9.31
CA GLY A 128 -5.40 21.31 8.19
C GLY A 128 -6.80 21.77 8.56
N GLU A 129 -7.56 21.00 9.35
CA GLU A 129 -8.87 21.40 9.87
C GLU A 129 -8.78 22.69 10.69
N GLN A 130 -7.80 22.82 11.59
CA GLN A 130 -7.59 24.02 12.41
C GLN A 130 -7.22 25.25 11.59
N LEU A 131 -6.51 25.06 10.47
CA LEU A 131 -6.05 26.13 9.59
C LEU A 131 -7.01 26.46 8.45
N GLY A 132 -8.16 25.78 8.38
CA GLY A 132 -9.12 25.95 7.31
C GLY A 132 -8.61 25.46 5.95
N ALA A 133 -7.79 24.43 5.91
CA ALA A 133 -7.29 23.85 4.69
C ALA A 133 -8.37 23.04 3.95
N ALA A 134 -8.21 22.92 2.64
CA ALA A 134 -9.01 22.02 1.81
C ALA A 134 -8.47 20.59 1.82
N PHE A 135 -9.40 19.64 1.76
CA PHE A 135 -9.10 18.20 1.68
C PHE A 135 -9.59 17.62 0.36
N GLY A 136 -9.02 16.48 -0.03
CA GLY A 136 -9.47 15.71 -1.18
C GLY A 136 -9.30 14.22 -0.96
N ASP A 137 -10.20 13.45 -1.57
CA ASP A 137 -10.17 11.99 -1.65
C ASP A 137 -10.05 11.28 -0.30
N MET A 138 -10.69 11.84 0.74
CA MET A 138 -10.57 11.33 2.13
C MET A 138 -11.04 9.88 2.28
N GLY A 139 -11.88 9.38 1.36
CA GLY A 139 -12.30 7.98 1.29
C GLY A 139 -11.30 7.05 0.58
N SER A 140 -10.17 7.56 0.10
CA SER A 140 -9.21 6.78 -0.67
C SER A 140 -8.11 6.17 0.22
N TYR A 141 -7.78 4.91 -0.04
CA TYR A 141 -6.79 4.15 0.75
C TYR A 141 -6.13 3.04 -0.07
N GLN A 142 -5.04 2.50 0.44
CA GLN A 142 -4.51 1.20 0.05
C GLN A 142 -4.96 0.16 1.05
N GLY A 143 -5.87 -0.72 0.60
CA GLY A 143 -6.21 -1.95 1.28
C GLY A 143 -5.41 -3.13 0.73
N TYR A 144 -5.43 -4.24 1.45
CA TYR A 144 -4.87 -5.51 1.00
C TYR A 144 -5.54 -6.69 1.69
N GLY A 145 -6.00 -7.67 0.91
CA GLY A 145 -6.76 -8.81 1.43
C GLY A 145 -5.91 -10.00 1.89
N MET A 146 -4.59 -9.91 1.86
CA MET A 146 -3.72 -11.07 2.10
C MET A 146 -2.64 -10.78 3.15
N LEU A 147 -3.03 -10.20 4.30
CA LEU A 147 -2.16 -10.11 5.47
C LEU A 147 -2.26 -11.41 6.28
N THR A 148 -1.15 -12.13 6.46
CA THR A 148 -1.17 -13.39 7.21
C THR A 148 -1.56 -13.20 8.67
N ASP A 149 -2.39 -14.10 9.18
CA ASP A 149 -2.78 -14.15 10.58
C ASP A 149 -2.33 -15.50 11.17
N PRO A 150 -1.53 -15.52 12.27
CA PRO A 150 -1.18 -14.39 13.15
C PRO A 150 0.11 -13.64 12.78
N HIS A 151 0.82 -14.01 11.72
CA HIS A 151 2.21 -13.57 11.50
C HIS A 151 2.36 -12.08 11.11
N GLY A 152 1.29 -11.44 10.58
CA GLY A 152 1.34 -10.03 10.17
C GLY A 152 2.28 -9.75 8.99
N ILE A 153 2.57 -10.75 8.18
CA ILE A 153 3.40 -10.64 6.97
C ILE A 153 2.49 -10.69 5.75
N THR A 154 2.69 -9.78 4.83
CA THR A 154 1.95 -9.73 3.57
C THR A 154 2.27 -10.95 2.70
N VAL A 155 1.27 -11.71 2.25
CA VAL A 155 1.46 -12.67 1.16
C VAL A 155 1.71 -11.86 -0.11
N PRO A 156 2.87 -12.02 -0.77
CA PRO A 156 3.21 -11.15 -1.91
C PRO A 156 2.26 -11.35 -3.10
N PRO A 157 1.86 -10.27 -3.80
CA PRO A 157 0.96 -10.33 -4.97
C PRO A 157 1.36 -11.35 -6.04
N PRO A 158 2.65 -11.60 -6.32
CA PRO A 158 3.05 -12.63 -7.25
C PRO A 158 2.52 -14.03 -6.94
N VAL A 159 2.16 -14.37 -5.70
CA VAL A 159 1.54 -15.67 -5.39
C VAL A 159 0.22 -15.82 -6.16
N ILE A 160 -0.61 -14.78 -6.24
CA ILE A 160 -1.84 -14.78 -7.04
C ILE A 160 -1.54 -14.74 -8.53
N VAL A 161 -0.59 -13.92 -8.95
CA VAL A 161 -0.19 -13.78 -10.37
C VAL A 161 0.35 -15.12 -10.94
N GLU A 162 1.03 -15.90 -10.09
CA GLU A 162 1.58 -17.22 -10.46
C GLU A 162 0.56 -18.37 -10.37
N GLY A 163 -0.69 -18.07 -10.01
CA GLY A 163 -1.78 -19.03 -10.03
C GLY A 163 -2.44 -19.35 -8.69
N GLY A 164 -1.99 -18.72 -7.60
CA GLY A 164 -2.64 -18.86 -6.28
C GLY A 164 -4.09 -18.40 -6.30
N VAL A 165 -4.91 -18.93 -5.40
CA VAL A 165 -6.34 -18.62 -5.28
C VAL A 165 -6.71 -18.28 -3.84
N LEU A 166 -7.75 -17.44 -3.69
CA LEU A 166 -8.39 -17.14 -2.42
C LEU A 166 -9.61 -18.02 -2.20
N VAL A 167 -9.69 -18.70 -1.05
CA VAL A 167 -10.86 -19.49 -0.67
C VAL A 167 -11.35 -19.09 0.72
N ASN A 168 -12.67 -19.07 0.90
CA ASN A 168 -13.32 -18.79 2.16
C ASN A 168 -13.44 -20.06 3.06
N CYS A 169 -14.08 -19.94 4.20
CA CYS A 169 -14.28 -21.05 5.13
C CYS A 169 -15.19 -22.17 4.56
N ALA A 170 -15.97 -21.90 3.53
CA ALA A 170 -16.74 -22.92 2.80
C ALA A 170 -15.89 -23.68 1.74
N GLY A 171 -14.64 -23.31 1.53
CA GLY A 171 -13.75 -23.90 0.51
C GLY A 171 -14.00 -23.36 -0.90
N GLU A 172 -14.66 -22.21 -1.01
CA GLU A 172 -15.07 -21.60 -2.28
C GLU A 172 -14.29 -20.32 -2.56
N ARG A 173 -13.95 -20.09 -3.82
CA ARG A 173 -13.51 -18.78 -4.30
C ARG A 173 -14.70 -17.83 -4.37
N PHE A 174 -14.51 -16.58 -3.99
CA PHE A 174 -15.57 -15.58 -3.81
C PHE A 174 -15.32 -14.27 -4.59
N THR A 175 -14.15 -14.10 -5.18
CA THR A 175 -13.78 -12.93 -5.97
C THR A 175 -12.81 -13.31 -7.08
N ASN A 176 -12.66 -12.46 -8.09
CA ASN A 176 -11.55 -12.53 -9.04
C ASN A 176 -10.33 -11.86 -8.40
N GLU A 177 -9.55 -12.64 -7.69
CA GLU A 177 -8.37 -12.18 -6.96
C GLU A 177 -7.25 -11.63 -7.85
N ALA A 178 -7.31 -11.86 -9.15
CA ALA A 178 -6.33 -11.37 -10.12
C ALA A 178 -6.68 -10.02 -10.75
N GLU A 179 -7.92 -9.54 -10.57
CA GLU A 179 -8.41 -8.31 -11.21
C GLU A 179 -7.90 -7.07 -10.49
N ASP A 180 -8.13 -6.97 -9.19
CA ASP A 180 -7.70 -5.85 -8.36
C ASP A 180 -7.15 -6.33 -7.01
N ILE A 181 -5.83 -6.38 -6.93
CA ILE A 181 -5.13 -6.85 -5.72
C ILE A 181 -5.35 -5.91 -4.53
N ALA A 182 -5.56 -4.62 -4.76
CA ALA A 182 -5.84 -3.66 -3.69
C ALA A 182 -7.31 -3.68 -3.27
N GLY A 183 -8.23 -3.79 -4.24
CA GLY A 183 -9.68 -3.80 -3.99
C GLY A 183 -10.18 -5.10 -3.38
N MET A 184 -9.44 -6.21 -3.49
CA MET A 184 -9.84 -7.50 -2.90
C MET A 184 -9.97 -7.46 -1.36
N VAL A 185 -9.50 -6.43 -0.69
CA VAL A 185 -9.65 -6.30 0.77
C VAL A 185 -11.11 -6.33 1.20
N LEU A 186 -12.02 -5.67 0.46
CA LEU A 186 -13.43 -5.62 0.79
C LEU A 186 -14.12 -6.99 0.65
N PRO A 187 -13.99 -7.72 -0.49
CA PRO A 187 -14.45 -9.10 -0.58
C PRO A 187 -13.92 -10.02 0.52
N VAL A 188 -12.64 -9.86 0.92
CA VAL A 188 -12.04 -10.64 2.01
C VAL A 188 -12.69 -10.32 3.34
N MET A 189 -12.85 -9.04 3.69
CA MET A 189 -13.48 -8.61 4.95
C MET A 189 -14.98 -8.99 5.03
N ALA A 190 -15.62 -9.14 3.88
CA ALA A 190 -17.03 -9.57 3.80
C ALA A 190 -17.23 -11.08 4.02
N GLN A 191 -16.16 -11.88 4.05
CA GLN A 191 -16.28 -13.32 4.36
C GLN A 191 -16.50 -13.54 5.85
N ASP A 192 -17.10 -14.65 6.22
CA ASP A 192 -17.40 -15.03 7.60
C ASP A 192 -16.14 -14.95 8.48
N GLY A 193 -16.21 -14.15 9.54
CA GLY A 193 -15.08 -13.86 10.42
C GLY A 193 -13.93 -13.07 9.77
N GLY A 194 -14.09 -12.57 8.52
CA GLY A 194 -13.06 -11.83 7.79
C GLY A 194 -11.79 -12.63 7.52
N GLN A 195 -11.84 -13.96 7.60
CA GLN A 195 -10.72 -14.86 7.45
C GLN A 195 -10.86 -15.72 6.20
N VAL A 196 -9.81 -15.76 5.40
CA VAL A 196 -9.75 -16.57 4.18
C VAL A 196 -8.38 -17.24 4.06
N TRP A 197 -8.24 -18.13 3.09
CA TRP A 197 -7.00 -18.83 2.81
C TRP A 197 -6.48 -18.48 1.42
N VAL A 198 -5.19 -18.16 1.32
CA VAL A 198 -4.46 -18.13 0.05
C VAL A 198 -3.92 -19.54 -0.19
N VAL A 199 -4.48 -20.25 -1.15
CA VAL A 199 -4.04 -21.60 -1.52
C VAL A 199 -3.05 -21.50 -2.71
N PHE A 200 -1.94 -22.21 -2.62
CA PHE A 200 -0.87 -22.25 -3.60
C PHE A 200 -0.24 -23.64 -3.63
N ASP A 201 0.57 -23.95 -4.64
CA ASP A 201 1.33 -25.20 -4.74
C ASP A 201 2.85 -24.99 -4.61
N GLU A 202 3.61 -26.09 -4.67
CA GLU A 202 5.07 -26.03 -4.58
C GLU A 202 5.71 -25.26 -5.73
N ALA A 203 5.14 -25.32 -6.94
CA ALA A 203 5.66 -24.59 -8.09
C ALA A 203 5.48 -23.07 -7.91
N ILE A 204 4.31 -22.63 -7.41
CA ILE A 204 4.06 -21.22 -7.05
C ILE A 204 5.03 -20.79 -5.94
N ALA A 205 5.18 -21.61 -4.88
CA ALA A 205 6.10 -21.32 -3.78
C ALA A 205 7.56 -21.19 -4.26
N ALA A 206 8.00 -22.02 -5.18
CA ALA A 206 9.33 -21.94 -5.77
C ALA A 206 9.53 -20.69 -6.62
N ARG A 207 8.53 -20.34 -7.47
CA ARG A 207 8.60 -19.14 -8.32
C ARG A 207 8.54 -17.83 -7.53
N THR A 208 7.96 -17.83 -6.33
CA THR A 208 7.83 -16.64 -5.46
C THR A 208 8.85 -16.61 -4.33
N GLY A 209 9.60 -17.68 -4.12
CA GLY A 209 10.52 -17.88 -3.00
C GLY A 209 11.70 -16.90 -2.92
N TYR A 210 12.00 -16.12 -3.97
CA TYR A 210 13.01 -15.08 -3.95
C TYR A 210 12.50 -13.77 -3.31
N ILE A 211 11.20 -13.64 -3.01
CA ILE A 211 10.57 -12.45 -2.43
C ILE A 211 10.79 -12.49 -0.93
N PRO A 212 11.30 -11.41 -0.30
CA PRO A 212 11.64 -11.40 1.13
C PRO A 212 10.48 -11.79 2.05
N GLU A 213 9.27 -11.34 1.75
CA GLU A 213 8.07 -11.70 2.52
C GLU A 213 7.76 -13.19 2.42
N MET A 214 7.93 -13.79 1.23
CA MET A 214 7.73 -15.22 1.06
C MET A 214 8.80 -16.03 1.77
N GLN A 215 10.06 -15.57 1.76
CA GLN A 215 11.15 -16.18 2.52
C GLN A 215 10.84 -16.18 4.02
N ALA A 216 10.43 -15.04 4.56
CA ALA A 216 10.05 -14.91 5.97
C ALA A 216 8.87 -15.84 6.34
N LEU A 217 7.86 -15.96 5.47
CA LEU A 217 6.74 -16.89 5.68
C LEU A 217 7.19 -18.36 5.63
N GLN A 218 8.16 -18.71 4.80
CA GLN A 218 8.75 -20.05 4.72
C GLN A 218 9.59 -20.36 5.95
N GLU A 219 10.43 -19.44 6.40
CA GLU A 219 11.24 -19.58 7.63
C GLU A 219 10.40 -19.80 8.88
N LEU A 220 9.24 -19.10 8.95
CA LEU A 220 8.26 -19.26 10.03
C LEU A 220 7.41 -20.52 9.92
N ASN A 221 7.53 -21.31 8.85
CA ASN A 221 6.63 -22.41 8.52
C ASN A 221 5.14 -21.99 8.61
N ALA A 222 4.83 -20.79 8.14
CA ALA A 222 3.51 -20.17 8.27
C ALA A 222 2.43 -20.88 7.45
N ALA A 223 2.79 -21.60 6.39
CA ALA A 223 1.86 -22.34 5.54
C ALA A 223 1.40 -23.64 6.19
N LYS A 224 0.11 -23.89 6.20
CA LYS A 224 -0.46 -25.24 6.41
C LYS A 224 -0.31 -26.03 5.10
N ARG A 225 0.19 -27.26 5.18
CA ARG A 225 0.53 -28.04 4.00
C ARG A 225 -0.24 -29.36 3.94
N GLY A 226 -0.56 -29.79 2.69
CA GLY A 226 -1.17 -31.06 2.41
C GLY A 226 -0.59 -31.69 1.13
N ASP A 227 -0.41 -33.01 1.13
CA ASP A 227 0.14 -33.73 -0.02
C ASP A 227 -0.90 -33.98 -1.14
N SER A 228 -2.14 -33.61 -0.90
CA SER A 228 -3.28 -33.69 -1.81
C SER A 228 -4.32 -32.65 -1.45
N VAL A 229 -5.33 -32.46 -2.32
CA VAL A 229 -6.48 -31.57 -2.02
C VAL A 229 -7.20 -32.01 -0.74
N ALA A 230 -7.37 -33.32 -0.53
CA ALA A 230 -7.97 -33.88 0.68
C ALA A 230 -7.14 -33.57 1.93
N GLY A 231 -5.82 -33.80 1.87
CA GLY A 231 -4.89 -33.50 2.94
C GLY A 231 -4.84 -31.99 3.25
N GLN A 232 -4.87 -31.15 2.20
CA GLN A 232 -4.90 -29.69 2.39
C GLN A 232 -6.19 -29.23 3.04
N ALA A 233 -7.35 -29.72 2.58
CA ALA A 233 -8.65 -29.40 3.17
C ALA A 233 -8.69 -29.77 4.66
N ALA A 234 -8.19 -30.97 5.01
CA ALA A 234 -8.09 -31.41 6.40
C ALA A 234 -7.14 -30.50 7.23
N ALA A 235 -5.97 -30.13 6.67
CA ALA A 235 -4.99 -29.29 7.36
C ALA A 235 -5.49 -27.88 7.71
N ILE A 236 -6.43 -27.36 6.91
CA ILE A 236 -6.99 -26.00 7.09
C ILE A 236 -8.45 -26.00 7.54
N GLY A 237 -9.04 -27.19 7.80
CA GLY A 237 -10.39 -27.33 8.30
C GLY A 237 -11.50 -26.95 7.33
N LEU A 238 -11.27 -27.11 6.02
CA LEU A 238 -12.25 -26.82 4.97
C LEU A 238 -12.99 -28.08 4.49
N PRO A 239 -14.22 -27.94 3.95
CA PRO A 239 -14.93 -29.02 3.28
C PRO A 239 -14.14 -29.53 2.06
N GLN A 240 -13.70 -30.79 2.10
CA GLN A 240 -12.87 -31.38 1.04
C GLN A 240 -13.55 -31.31 -0.35
N ALA A 241 -14.83 -31.64 -0.44
CA ALA A 241 -15.58 -31.64 -1.68
C ALA A 241 -15.65 -30.24 -2.31
N ALA A 242 -15.84 -29.19 -1.49
CA ALA A 242 -15.92 -27.82 -1.96
C ALA A 242 -14.55 -27.32 -2.47
N LEU A 243 -13.47 -27.56 -1.73
CA LEU A 243 -12.12 -27.19 -2.18
C LEU A 243 -11.75 -27.92 -3.48
N ALA A 244 -12.08 -29.22 -3.57
CA ALA A 244 -11.83 -30.00 -4.79
C ALA A 244 -12.62 -29.46 -6.00
N ALA A 245 -13.90 -29.15 -5.84
CA ALA A 245 -14.73 -28.54 -6.87
C ALA A 245 -14.22 -27.16 -7.30
N THR A 246 -13.79 -26.35 -6.35
CA THR A 246 -13.22 -25.01 -6.58
C THR A 246 -11.95 -25.09 -7.45
N LEU A 247 -11.02 -25.98 -7.15
CA LEU A 247 -9.80 -26.16 -7.93
C LEU A 247 -10.09 -26.81 -9.29
N ALA A 248 -10.98 -27.80 -9.34
CA ALA A 248 -11.38 -28.44 -10.59
C ALA A 248 -12.02 -27.46 -11.58
N GLU A 249 -12.87 -26.55 -11.12
CA GLU A 249 -13.49 -25.51 -11.96
C GLU A 249 -12.43 -24.57 -12.53
N ALA A 250 -11.47 -24.12 -11.72
CA ALA A 250 -10.38 -23.27 -12.18
C ALA A 250 -9.50 -23.97 -13.24
N HIS A 251 -9.20 -25.26 -13.05
CA HIS A 251 -8.47 -26.07 -14.03
C HIS A 251 -9.25 -26.27 -15.33
N ALA A 252 -10.56 -26.53 -15.24
CA ALA A 252 -11.43 -26.66 -16.41
C ALA A 252 -11.49 -25.35 -17.21
N ALA A 253 -11.74 -24.22 -16.55
CA ALA A 253 -11.76 -22.90 -17.18
C ALA A 253 -10.45 -22.59 -17.93
N ARG A 254 -9.31 -22.90 -17.30
CA ARG A 254 -8.00 -22.75 -17.92
C ARG A 254 -7.83 -23.64 -19.17
N SER A 255 -8.16 -24.93 -19.06
CA SER A 255 -7.99 -25.89 -20.16
C SER A 255 -8.90 -25.56 -21.35
N GLU A 256 -10.05 -25.00 -21.10
CA GLU A 256 -11.03 -24.57 -22.10
C GLU A 256 -10.75 -23.17 -22.65
N GLY A 257 -9.78 -22.43 -22.11
CA GLY A 257 -9.44 -21.08 -22.52
C GLY A 257 -10.54 -20.05 -22.29
N ARG A 258 -11.42 -20.29 -21.31
CA ARG A 258 -12.52 -19.38 -20.93
C ARG A 258 -12.29 -18.70 -19.59
N ALA A 259 -13.03 -17.65 -19.35
CA ALA A 259 -13.14 -17.09 -18.00
C ALA A 259 -13.79 -18.13 -17.06
N ASP A 260 -13.30 -18.16 -15.81
CA ASP A 260 -13.96 -18.93 -14.77
C ASP A 260 -15.26 -18.23 -14.29
N ARG A 261 -15.99 -18.85 -13.34
CA ARG A 261 -17.26 -18.30 -12.84
C ARG A 261 -17.16 -16.93 -12.17
N LEU A 262 -15.94 -16.51 -11.79
CA LEU A 262 -15.65 -15.23 -11.18
C LEU A 262 -15.01 -14.23 -12.16
N GLY A 263 -14.88 -14.61 -13.44
CA GLY A 263 -14.34 -13.74 -14.49
C GLY A 263 -12.82 -13.79 -14.62
N ARG A 264 -12.11 -14.62 -13.86
CA ARG A 264 -10.65 -14.76 -14.02
C ARG A 264 -10.32 -15.50 -15.31
N MET A 265 -9.50 -14.86 -16.15
CA MET A 265 -8.89 -15.47 -17.33
C MET A 265 -7.53 -16.03 -16.91
N TRP A 266 -7.36 -17.34 -17.10
CA TRP A 266 -6.11 -18.03 -16.83
C TRP A 266 -5.20 -17.94 -18.06
N GLY A 267 -3.97 -17.45 -17.85
CA GLY A 267 -2.94 -17.33 -18.90
C GLY A 267 -1.95 -18.48 -18.87
N GLU A 268 -0.66 -18.16 -18.74
CA GLU A 268 0.42 -19.15 -18.62
C GLU A 268 0.45 -19.80 -17.21
N GLU A 269 -0.07 -19.10 -16.20
CA GLU A 269 -0.16 -19.61 -14.84
C GLU A 269 -1.14 -20.77 -14.72
N HIS A 270 -0.93 -21.61 -13.70
CA HIS A 270 -1.79 -22.75 -13.40
C HIS A 270 -2.52 -22.57 -12.08
N PRO A 271 -3.81 -22.97 -11.96
CA PRO A 271 -4.42 -23.17 -10.66
C PRO A 271 -3.59 -24.14 -9.81
N PRO A 272 -3.61 -24.04 -8.47
CA PRO A 272 -2.80 -24.89 -7.60
C PRO A 272 -3.10 -26.38 -7.81
N GLN A 273 -2.07 -27.22 -7.84
CA GLN A 273 -2.17 -28.67 -8.05
C GLN A 273 -1.11 -29.45 -7.27
N GLY A 274 -1.32 -30.76 -7.10
CA GLY A 274 -0.36 -31.63 -6.42
C GLY A 274 -0.27 -31.36 -4.93
N ARG A 275 0.95 -31.12 -4.43
CA ARG A 275 1.20 -30.74 -3.03
C ARG A 275 0.87 -29.27 -2.82
N LEU A 276 0.00 -29.01 -1.86
CA LEU A 276 -0.56 -27.69 -1.62
C LEU A 276 -0.02 -27.08 -0.33
N GLY A 277 -0.05 -25.76 -0.30
CA GLY A 277 0.14 -24.95 0.90
C GLY A 277 -0.97 -23.89 1.00
N ALA A 278 -1.27 -23.47 2.21
CA ALA A 278 -2.20 -22.37 2.42
C ALA A 278 -1.75 -21.45 3.55
N PHE A 279 -1.88 -20.14 3.31
CA PHE A 279 -1.74 -19.11 4.34
C PHE A 279 -3.12 -18.65 4.78
N ARG A 280 -3.38 -18.60 6.11
CA ARG A 280 -4.54 -17.91 6.64
C ARG A 280 -4.29 -16.39 6.55
N VAL A 281 -5.24 -15.64 5.99
CA VAL A 281 -5.10 -14.22 5.76
C VAL A 281 -6.36 -13.45 6.14
N VAL A 282 -6.18 -12.16 6.40
CA VAL A 282 -7.23 -11.19 6.74
C VAL A 282 -7.05 -9.91 5.93
N GLY A 283 -8.10 -9.10 5.89
CA GLY A 283 -8.05 -7.76 5.30
C GLY A 283 -7.27 -6.78 6.18
N ALA A 284 -6.49 -5.92 5.52
CA ALA A 284 -5.69 -4.90 6.17
C ALA A 284 -5.71 -3.58 5.42
N ILE A 285 -5.48 -2.48 6.16
CA ILE A 285 -5.20 -1.15 5.59
C ILE A 285 -3.72 -0.82 5.77
N TYR A 286 -3.09 -0.30 4.73
CA TYR A 286 -1.66 0.06 4.73
C TYR A 286 -1.45 1.55 4.90
N HIS A 287 -2.17 2.36 4.14
CA HIS A 287 -2.13 3.82 4.25
C HIS A 287 -3.35 4.45 3.58
N THR A 288 -3.69 5.66 4.01
CA THR A 288 -4.70 6.48 3.34
C THR A 288 -4.09 7.25 2.18
N GLN A 289 -4.88 7.52 1.15
CA GLN A 289 -4.50 8.25 -0.07
C GLN A 289 -5.10 9.66 -0.09
N GLY A 290 -6.15 9.89 0.70
CA GLY A 290 -6.73 11.20 0.92
C GLY A 290 -5.89 12.05 1.86
N GLY A 291 -6.00 13.38 1.72
CA GLY A 291 -5.25 14.33 2.52
C GLY A 291 -5.47 15.78 2.10
N LEU A 292 -4.56 16.63 2.51
CA LEU A 292 -4.56 18.05 2.20
C LEU A 292 -4.47 18.32 0.70
N ARG A 293 -5.32 19.19 0.17
CA ARG A 293 -5.19 19.67 -1.21
C ARG A 293 -3.98 20.60 -1.30
N ILE A 294 -3.21 20.44 -2.36
CA ILE A 294 -1.99 21.21 -2.62
C ILE A 294 -1.97 21.78 -4.03
N ASP A 295 -1.20 22.83 -4.25
CA ASP A 295 -0.87 23.35 -5.57
C ASP A 295 0.35 22.62 -6.19
N ALA A 296 0.77 23.07 -7.38
CA ALA A 296 1.91 22.52 -8.09
C ALA A 296 3.26 22.69 -7.36
N SER A 297 3.32 23.57 -6.36
CA SER A 297 4.49 23.80 -5.50
C SER A 297 4.38 23.07 -4.16
N ALA A 298 3.40 22.16 -4.02
CA ALA A 298 3.06 21.45 -2.79
C ALA A 298 2.60 22.35 -1.63
N ARG A 299 2.17 23.61 -1.88
CA ARG A 299 1.56 24.47 -0.86
C ARG A 299 0.14 24.01 -0.58
N VAL A 300 -0.23 23.99 0.69
CA VAL A 300 -1.57 23.62 1.15
C VAL A 300 -2.58 24.68 0.73
N LEU A 301 -3.70 24.26 0.17
CA LEU A 301 -4.76 25.13 -0.34
C LEU A 301 -5.90 25.27 0.65
N ARG A 302 -6.57 26.42 0.63
CA ARG A 302 -7.89 26.65 1.22
C ARG A 302 -9.02 26.19 0.30
N PRO A 303 -10.27 26.11 0.78
CA PRO A 303 -11.42 25.74 -0.04
C PRO A 303 -11.64 26.64 -1.27
N ASP A 304 -11.30 27.92 -1.18
CA ASP A 304 -11.37 28.89 -2.27
C ASP A 304 -10.24 28.76 -3.30
N GLY A 305 -9.30 27.81 -3.07
CA GLY A 305 -8.15 27.58 -3.94
C GLY A 305 -6.94 28.48 -3.65
N THR A 306 -7.03 29.41 -2.70
CA THR A 306 -5.88 30.24 -2.30
C THR A 306 -4.90 29.42 -1.44
N PRO A 307 -3.58 29.58 -1.63
CA PRO A 307 -2.62 28.83 -0.82
C PRO A 307 -2.45 29.41 0.59
N LEU A 308 -2.20 28.55 1.56
CA LEU A 308 -1.60 28.92 2.83
C LEU A 308 -0.14 29.29 2.56
N PRO A 309 0.32 30.51 2.93
CA PRO A 309 1.52 31.10 2.34
C PRO A 309 2.81 30.29 2.51
N ASN A 310 3.02 29.68 3.69
CA ASN A 310 4.25 28.98 4.04
C ASN A 310 4.02 27.55 4.58
N LEU A 311 2.84 26.97 4.32
CA LEU A 311 2.50 25.63 4.72
C LEU A 311 2.50 24.71 3.49
N PHE A 312 3.26 23.63 3.57
CA PHE A 312 3.43 22.61 2.52
C PHE A 312 3.01 21.25 3.03
N ALA A 313 2.63 20.35 2.13
CA ALA A 313 2.37 18.97 2.48
C ALA A 313 2.89 18.00 1.41
N GLY A 314 3.34 16.81 1.86
CA GLY A 314 3.83 15.76 0.98
C GLY A 314 3.61 14.36 1.56
N GLY A 315 3.79 13.35 0.72
CA GLY A 315 3.52 11.96 1.09
C GLY A 315 2.07 11.76 1.53
N GLY A 316 1.84 10.93 2.54
CA GLY A 316 0.49 10.63 3.03
C GLY A 316 -0.23 11.79 3.74
N ALA A 317 0.42 12.94 3.97
CA ALA A 317 -0.23 14.16 4.47
C ALA A 317 -0.98 14.91 3.36
N ALA A 318 -0.54 14.77 2.12
CA ALA A 318 -1.18 15.40 0.95
C ALA A 318 -2.12 14.42 0.25
N ARG A 319 -3.12 14.96 -0.47
CA ARG A 319 -3.93 14.21 -1.41
C ARG A 319 -3.05 13.52 -2.45
N SER A 320 -3.21 12.21 -2.62
CA SER A 320 -2.51 11.41 -3.62
C SER A 320 -3.11 11.60 -5.02
N VAL A 321 -2.50 10.97 -6.01
CA VAL A 321 -2.97 10.90 -7.40
C VAL A 321 -3.90 9.71 -7.66
N SER A 322 -4.16 8.89 -6.64
CA SER A 322 -4.97 7.66 -6.76
C SER A 322 -6.47 7.90 -7.00
N GLY A 323 -6.93 9.15 -6.82
CA GLY A 323 -8.36 9.49 -6.97
C GLY A 323 -9.18 9.19 -5.70
N PRO A 324 -10.55 9.20 -5.81
CA PRO A 324 -11.43 9.25 -4.64
C PRO A 324 -11.68 7.91 -3.94
N SER A 325 -11.22 6.80 -4.50
CA SER A 325 -11.50 5.46 -3.97
C SER A 325 -10.26 4.56 -3.96
N SER A 326 -10.36 3.38 -3.33
CA SER A 326 -9.32 2.35 -3.31
C SER A 326 -8.96 1.83 -4.70
N TRP A 327 -9.89 1.82 -5.64
CA TRP A 327 -9.71 1.32 -7.02
C TRP A 327 -8.66 2.08 -7.84
N GLY A 328 -8.35 3.31 -7.48
CA GLY A 328 -7.34 4.12 -8.15
C GLY A 328 -5.91 3.87 -7.65
N TYR A 329 -5.71 2.96 -6.69
CA TYR A 329 -4.39 2.69 -6.16
C TYR A 329 -3.50 1.99 -7.21
N LEU A 330 -2.31 2.54 -7.39
CA LEU A 330 -1.25 1.94 -8.21
C LEU A 330 -0.05 1.59 -7.32
N PRO A 331 0.58 0.42 -7.51
CA PRO A 331 1.81 0.05 -6.80
C PRO A 331 2.90 1.11 -6.96
N ALA A 332 3.63 1.39 -5.89
CA ALA A 332 4.70 2.40 -5.77
C ALA A 332 4.24 3.87 -5.76
N MET A 333 2.96 4.19 -5.95
CA MET A 333 2.48 5.59 -5.95
C MET A 333 2.73 6.30 -4.63
N GLY A 334 2.62 5.61 -3.50
CA GLY A 334 2.90 6.19 -2.18
C GLY A 334 4.35 6.68 -2.06
N LEU A 335 5.33 5.94 -2.58
CA LEU A 335 6.73 6.35 -2.60
C LEU A 335 6.99 7.44 -3.64
N CYS A 336 6.41 7.31 -4.83
CA CYS A 336 6.54 8.29 -5.90
C CYS A 336 6.05 9.68 -5.45
N THR A 337 4.84 9.74 -4.89
CA THR A 337 4.27 11.00 -4.40
C THR A 337 5.06 11.56 -3.20
N ALA A 338 5.54 10.71 -2.28
CA ALA A 338 6.34 11.18 -1.15
C ALA A 338 7.65 11.85 -1.59
N VAL A 339 8.37 11.24 -2.54
CA VAL A 339 9.62 11.79 -3.06
C VAL A 339 9.37 13.05 -3.89
N THR A 340 8.41 12.99 -4.82
CA THR A 340 8.13 14.11 -5.72
C THR A 340 7.61 15.33 -4.97
N LEU A 341 6.59 15.14 -4.12
CA LEU A 341 6.02 16.25 -3.35
C LEU A 341 6.99 16.79 -2.29
N GLY A 342 7.81 15.91 -1.70
CA GLY A 342 8.88 16.32 -0.78
C GLY A 342 9.91 17.22 -1.47
N ARG A 343 10.30 16.90 -2.71
CA ARG A 343 11.20 17.74 -3.52
C ARG A 343 10.55 19.08 -3.86
N LEU A 344 9.32 19.08 -4.38
CA LEU A 344 8.60 20.30 -4.74
C LEU A 344 8.40 21.23 -3.52
N ALA A 345 8.01 20.67 -2.37
CA ALA A 345 7.87 21.42 -1.12
C ALA A 345 9.21 22.02 -0.68
N GLY A 346 10.30 21.27 -0.76
CA GLY A 346 11.63 21.73 -0.39
C GLY A 346 12.13 22.86 -1.27
N GLU A 347 11.98 22.75 -2.58
CA GLU A 347 12.34 23.79 -3.56
C GLU A 347 11.53 25.08 -3.31
N ALA A 348 10.22 24.97 -3.16
CA ALA A 348 9.35 26.11 -2.93
C ALA A 348 9.59 26.76 -1.55
N ALA A 349 9.84 25.97 -0.50
CA ALA A 349 10.21 26.48 0.83
C ALA A 349 11.52 27.27 0.81
N ALA A 350 12.54 26.77 0.10
CA ALA A 350 13.82 27.45 -0.06
C ALA A 350 13.66 28.81 -0.77
N HIS A 351 12.82 28.86 -1.81
CA HIS A 351 12.53 30.12 -2.50
C HIS A 351 11.88 31.18 -1.59
N LEU A 352 10.94 30.75 -0.72
CA LEU A 352 10.31 31.68 0.24
C LEU A 352 11.30 32.21 1.27
N SER A 353 12.23 31.36 1.75
CA SER A 353 13.24 31.78 2.75
C SER A 353 14.29 32.69 2.16
N LEU A 354 14.66 32.52 0.88
CA LEU A 354 15.65 33.38 0.19
C LEU A 354 15.07 34.72 -0.29
N HIS A 355 13.75 34.77 -0.50
CA HIS A 355 13.03 35.96 -0.98
C HIS A 355 11.85 36.26 -0.05
N PRO A 356 12.09 36.68 1.22
CA PRO A 356 11.00 37.02 2.10
C PRO A 356 10.16 38.10 1.44
N THR A 357 8.89 37.80 1.21
CA THR A 357 7.92 38.80 0.74
C THR A 357 7.83 39.90 1.79
N VAL A 358 8.54 41.00 1.54
CA VAL A 358 8.41 42.25 2.31
C VAL A 358 6.98 42.72 2.10
N GLY A 359 6.18 42.66 3.15
CA GLY A 359 4.80 43.12 3.16
C GLY A 359 4.44 43.80 4.47
#